data_44398dc7e5894f35169d2f15fb3f1a95
#
_entry.id   44398dc7e5894f35169d2f15fb3f1a95
#
_cell.length_a   1.000
_cell.length_b   1.000
_cell.length_c   1.000
_cell.angle_alpha   90.00
_cell.angle_beta   90.00
_cell.angle_gamma   90.00
#
_symmetry.space_group_name_H-M   'P 1'
#
loop_
_entity.id
_entity.type
_entity.pdbx_description
1 polymer ?
#
loop_
_entity_poly.entity_id
_entity_poly.type
_entity_poly.pdbx_seq_one_letter_code
_entity_poly.pdbx_strand_id
1 'polypeptide(L)'
;MGAVITSGMEISRKSIRIVFFVALAGALSLPFLNAQNAPAAAPPAASNWLSMLSARLGGTNAGAWTPEQLAAMARIRDASMSDPYALNQLRYLTFNIGPRLSGSPQAASAVEYVAAQMRALGADVTLEKAKVPHWVRGVETAQLVEWPNQTPGTTQKVVLTALGGSVATPADGITADVVVVDNFAQLAALPADAVRGKILLFNHKFDKELAAQGEGGQAYGGGVVYRGAGPIVAAQAGAVAVLVRSVGGADYRIPHTGMTAYSDKVTKIPAAAVTAEDADMLKYLAAQGPVKLHLTLTPQSFPDADSYNVIADRKGTEHPEQVVVVSGHLDSWDLGTGAIDDGAGVVVSMQAIELLHQLNIHPKRTVRFIAWMSEEEGSEGAAQYMIDHKGDAANHIGAIESDLGSDHPTGIYYAGKPALGDWLRPVAGVLDGIGAETLEASPETGEDIAGLTEMGVPSFAPVQDSRFYFNYHHTPADTFDKVDPKHLNENAAVMAVLAYALADSGEVAPR
;
A
#
# COMPACT_ATOMS: atom_id res chain seq x y z
N MET A 1 31.25 36.08 23.73
CA MET A 1 31.08 36.08 22.27
C MET A 1 30.96 34.62 21.86
N GLY A 2 29.74 34.13 21.73
CA GLY A 2 29.41 32.76 21.35
C GLY A 2 29.23 32.66 19.84
N ALA A 3 29.85 31.65 19.25
CA ALA A 3 29.59 31.23 17.88
C ALA A 3 28.72 29.99 17.94
N VAL A 4 27.47 30.12 17.51
CA VAL A 4 26.54 29.01 17.27
C VAL A 4 26.91 28.43 15.92
N ILE A 5 27.38 27.20 15.86
CA ILE A 5 27.60 26.45 14.64
C ILE A 5 26.31 25.68 14.35
N THR A 6 25.48 26.22 13.47
CA THR A 6 24.39 25.47 12.83
C THR A 6 24.97 24.74 11.63
N SER A 7 25.32 23.44 11.78
CA SER A 7 25.64 22.59 10.63
C SER A 7 24.33 22.10 10.02
N GLY A 8 23.92 22.75 8.93
CA GLY A 8 22.86 22.23 8.06
C GLY A 8 23.31 20.93 7.40
N MET A 9 22.58 19.87 7.65
CA MET A 9 22.80 18.58 7.01
C MET A 9 22.10 18.63 5.63
N GLU A 10 22.84 18.92 4.57
CA GLU A 10 22.38 18.66 3.19
C GLU A 10 22.34 17.15 2.98
N ILE A 11 21.14 16.60 2.96
CA ILE A 11 20.89 15.22 2.55
C ILE A 11 20.82 15.22 1.03
N SER A 12 21.71 14.47 0.40
CA SER A 12 21.74 14.27 -1.05
C SER A 12 20.37 13.73 -1.54
N ARG A 13 19.82 14.32 -2.62
CA ARG A 13 18.50 14.03 -3.20
C ARG A 13 18.38 12.67 -3.92
N LYS A 14 19.23 11.70 -3.61
CA LYS A 14 19.12 10.33 -4.09
C LYS A 14 19.05 9.42 -2.87
N SER A 15 17.88 9.01 -2.51
CA SER A 15 17.53 8.03 -1.47
C SER A 15 16.84 8.65 -0.24
N ILE A 16 15.71 8.07 0.06
CA ILE A 16 14.81 8.20 1.21
C ILE A 16 13.67 9.20 0.95
N ARG A 17 12.69 8.79 0.16
CA ARG A 17 11.31 9.22 0.34
C ARG A 17 10.70 8.27 1.37
N ILE A 18 10.76 8.64 2.64
CA ILE A 18 9.89 8.04 3.66
C ILE A 18 8.63 8.89 3.63
N VAL A 19 7.57 8.35 3.05
CA VAL A 19 6.26 8.99 3.07
C VAL A 19 5.72 8.93 4.48
N PHE A 20 5.49 10.08 5.10
CA PHE A 20 4.82 10.21 6.38
C PHE A 20 3.34 10.43 6.14
N PHE A 21 2.51 9.45 6.48
CA PHE A 21 1.09 9.69 6.70
C PHE A 21 0.91 10.56 7.95
N VAL A 22 0.61 11.82 7.78
CA VAL A 22 0.16 12.70 8.86
C VAL A 22 -1.19 13.26 8.45
N ALA A 23 -2.25 12.56 8.81
CA ALA A 23 -3.61 13.09 8.70
C ALA A 23 -3.88 14.04 9.87
N LEU A 24 -4.16 15.30 9.57
CA LEU A 24 -4.65 16.28 10.55
C LEU A 24 -6.18 16.23 10.56
N ALA A 25 -6.77 15.41 11.43
CA ALA A 25 -8.22 15.33 11.60
C ALA A 25 -8.70 16.37 12.63
N GLY A 26 -9.53 17.30 12.17
CA GLY A 26 -10.31 18.19 13.03
C GLY A 26 -11.59 17.48 13.52
N ALA A 27 -11.69 17.24 14.82
CA ALA A 27 -12.84 16.61 15.44
C ALA A 27 -14.09 17.52 15.45
N LEU A 28 -15.20 17.05 14.89
CA LEU A 28 -16.56 17.55 15.16
C LEU A 28 -17.43 16.38 15.62
N SER A 29 -17.76 16.37 16.91
CA SER A 29 -18.65 15.39 17.54
C SER A 29 -20.12 15.74 17.31
N LEU A 30 -20.92 14.77 16.80
CA LEU A 30 -22.38 14.82 16.80
C LEU A 30 -22.96 13.54 17.47
N PRO A 31 -24.14 13.61 18.14
CA PRO A 31 -24.62 12.56 19.03
C PRO A 31 -25.36 11.43 18.29
N PHE A 32 -25.21 10.22 18.80
CA PHE A 32 -25.91 9.02 18.37
C PHE A 32 -27.43 9.10 18.72
N LEU A 33 -28.28 8.84 17.72
CA LEU A 33 -29.69 8.51 17.91
C LEU A 33 -29.91 7.04 17.51
N ASN A 34 -30.38 6.24 18.47
CA ASN A 34 -30.80 4.87 18.27
C ASN A 34 -32.05 4.81 17.36
N ALA A 35 -32.03 3.99 16.32
CA ALA A 35 -33.19 3.57 15.56
C ALA A 35 -33.32 2.04 15.56
N GLN A 36 -34.39 1.53 16.17
CA GLN A 36 -34.76 0.12 16.17
C GLN A 36 -35.53 -0.25 14.89
N ASN A 37 -35.20 -1.42 14.37
CA ASN A 37 -35.92 -2.35 13.48
C ASN A 37 -37.22 -1.86 12.78
N ALA A 38 -37.11 -1.72 11.43
CA ALA A 38 -38.24 -1.82 10.52
C ALA A 38 -37.92 -2.86 9.41
N PRO A 39 -38.93 -3.62 8.91
CA PRO A 39 -38.69 -4.68 7.94
C PRO A 39 -38.28 -4.14 6.57
N ALA A 40 -37.36 -4.86 5.88
CA ALA A 40 -36.83 -4.51 4.57
C ALA A 40 -37.95 -4.40 3.52
N ALA A 41 -38.05 -3.24 2.87
CA ALA A 41 -38.89 -3.03 1.70
C ALA A 41 -38.22 -3.57 0.45
N ALA A 42 -39.00 -4.13 -0.46
CA ALA A 42 -38.54 -4.62 -1.76
C ALA A 42 -37.87 -3.51 -2.60
N PRO A 43 -36.85 -3.81 -3.42
CA PRO A 43 -36.17 -2.80 -4.21
C PRO A 43 -37.10 -2.11 -5.21
N PRO A 44 -37.04 -0.79 -5.36
CA PRO A 44 -37.85 -0.06 -6.33
C PRO A 44 -37.40 -0.34 -7.77
N ALA A 45 -38.35 -0.39 -8.70
CA ALA A 45 -38.11 -0.60 -10.13
C ALA A 45 -37.17 0.46 -10.71
N ALA A 46 -36.33 0.06 -11.67
CA ALA A 46 -35.20 0.79 -12.26
C ALA A 46 -35.51 2.23 -12.81
N SER A 47 -36.76 2.63 -12.92
CA SER A 47 -37.19 3.94 -13.43
C SER A 47 -37.24 5.07 -12.37
N ASN A 48 -37.18 4.75 -11.09
CA ASN A 48 -37.36 5.74 -10.01
C ASN A 48 -36.06 6.36 -9.44
N TRP A 49 -34.90 5.71 -9.66
CA TRP A 49 -33.64 6.18 -9.09
C TRP A 49 -33.10 7.46 -9.75
N LEU A 50 -33.28 7.61 -11.09
CA LEU A 50 -32.88 8.83 -11.79
C LEU A 50 -33.66 10.07 -11.31
N SER A 51 -34.94 9.93 -11.00
CA SER A 51 -35.75 11.03 -10.45
C SER A 51 -35.40 11.32 -8.97
N MET A 52 -35.01 10.31 -8.20
CA MET A 52 -34.51 10.48 -6.83
C MET A 52 -33.10 11.11 -6.80
N LEU A 53 -32.23 10.73 -7.73
CA LEU A 53 -30.90 11.32 -7.87
C LEU A 53 -31.01 12.81 -8.25
N SER A 54 -31.87 13.16 -9.22
CA SER A 54 -32.10 14.54 -9.61
C SER A 54 -32.74 15.40 -8.50
N ALA A 55 -33.55 14.81 -7.61
CA ALA A 55 -34.13 15.48 -6.48
C ALA A 55 -33.15 15.69 -5.30
N ARG A 56 -32.18 14.76 -5.09
CA ARG A 56 -31.10 14.88 -4.09
C ARG A 56 -29.99 15.82 -4.54
N LEU A 57 -29.73 15.92 -5.84
CA LEU A 57 -28.69 16.77 -6.43
C LEU A 57 -29.11 18.24 -6.57
N GLY A 58 -30.09 18.75 -5.83
CA GLY A 58 -30.61 20.12 -5.85
C GLY A 58 -29.53 21.23 -5.70
N GLY A 59 -28.46 21.13 -6.45
CA GLY A 59 -27.31 22.04 -6.53
C GLY A 59 -26.82 22.20 -7.98
N THR A 60 -26.27 23.31 -8.27
CA THR A 60 -25.94 23.99 -9.52
C THR A 60 -25.03 23.28 -10.52
N ASN A 61 -24.67 22.00 -10.35
CA ASN A 61 -23.72 21.24 -11.22
C ASN A 61 -24.35 20.03 -11.93
N ALA A 62 -25.66 19.97 -12.11
CA ALA A 62 -26.32 18.94 -12.93
C ALA A 62 -25.92 19.00 -14.44
N GLY A 63 -25.10 19.98 -14.86
CA GLY A 63 -24.65 20.15 -16.23
C GLY A 63 -23.37 19.39 -16.63
N ALA A 64 -22.62 18.84 -15.67
CA ALA A 64 -21.36 18.14 -15.96
C ALA A 64 -21.59 16.70 -16.50
N TRP A 65 -22.75 16.07 -16.22
CA TRP A 65 -23.05 14.67 -16.53
C TRP A 65 -24.38 14.51 -17.24
N THR A 66 -24.39 13.79 -18.37
CA THR A 66 -25.64 13.43 -19.02
C THR A 66 -26.32 12.26 -18.35
N PRO A 67 -27.66 12.10 -18.47
CA PRO A 67 -28.37 10.93 -17.96
C PRO A 67 -27.82 9.60 -18.53
N GLU A 68 -27.35 9.60 -19.79
CA GLU A 68 -26.75 8.45 -20.45
C GLU A 68 -25.42 8.06 -19.80
N GLN A 69 -24.58 9.02 -19.45
CA GLN A 69 -23.31 8.78 -18.73
C GLN A 69 -23.55 8.19 -17.35
N LEU A 70 -24.47 8.77 -16.57
CA LEU A 70 -24.84 8.23 -15.26
C LEU A 70 -25.44 6.81 -15.37
N ALA A 71 -26.24 6.54 -16.40
CA ALA A 71 -26.77 5.21 -16.65
C ALA A 71 -25.66 4.21 -17.05
N ALA A 72 -24.66 4.66 -17.82
CA ALA A 72 -23.50 3.82 -18.16
C ALA A 72 -22.67 3.48 -16.91
N MET A 73 -22.41 4.45 -16.02
CA MET A 73 -21.74 4.22 -14.73
C MET A 73 -22.50 3.21 -13.87
N ALA A 74 -23.83 3.33 -13.77
CA ALA A 74 -24.65 2.39 -13.03
C ALA A 74 -24.59 0.97 -13.63
N ARG A 75 -24.59 0.85 -14.96
CA ARG A 75 -24.41 -0.46 -15.63
C ARG A 75 -23.04 -1.07 -15.33
N ILE A 76 -21.97 -0.27 -15.31
CA ILE A 76 -20.61 -0.71 -14.95
C ILE A 76 -20.59 -1.22 -13.53
N ARG A 77 -21.11 -0.43 -12.55
CA ARG A 77 -21.23 -0.82 -11.16
C ARG A 77 -21.98 -2.15 -11.01
N ASP A 78 -23.16 -2.25 -11.59
CA ASP A 78 -24.04 -3.43 -11.45
C ASP A 78 -23.42 -4.69 -12.10
N ALA A 79 -22.71 -4.54 -13.22
CA ALA A 79 -22.00 -5.64 -13.88
C ALA A 79 -20.84 -6.16 -12.99
N SER A 80 -20.08 -5.26 -12.37
CA SER A 80 -18.98 -5.63 -11.49
C SER A 80 -19.42 -6.51 -10.32
N MET A 81 -20.63 -6.26 -9.76
CA MET A 81 -21.08 -6.93 -8.54
C MET A 81 -21.24 -8.44 -8.64
N SER A 82 -21.32 -9.00 -9.84
CA SER A 82 -21.47 -10.45 -10.08
C SER A 82 -20.38 -11.03 -10.99
N ASP A 83 -19.40 -10.22 -11.35
CA ASP A 83 -18.34 -10.66 -12.26
C ASP A 83 -17.24 -11.42 -11.51
N PRO A 84 -16.90 -12.63 -11.91
CA PRO A 84 -15.85 -13.41 -11.26
C PRO A 84 -14.43 -13.06 -11.75
N TYR A 85 -14.26 -12.09 -12.66
CA TYR A 85 -12.99 -11.85 -13.33
C TYR A 85 -11.88 -11.52 -12.35
N ALA A 86 -12.02 -10.45 -11.55
CA ALA A 86 -10.98 -10.05 -10.57
C ALA A 86 -10.62 -11.20 -9.62
N LEU A 87 -11.60 -11.89 -9.06
CA LEU A 87 -11.36 -13.02 -8.15
C LEU A 87 -10.59 -14.16 -8.81
N ASN A 88 -10.87 -14.46 -10.07
CA ASN A 88 -10.17 -15.49 -10.83
C ASN A 88 -8.73 -15.08 -11.14
N GLN A 89 -8.49 -13.81 -11.51
CA GLN A 89 -7.15 -13.28 -11.73
C GLN A 89 -6.33 -13.30 -10.43
N LEU A 90 -6.92 -12.85 -9.32
CA LEU A 90 -6.26 -12.87 -8.01
C LEU A 90 -5.90 -14.29 -7.57
N ARG A 91 -6.82 -15.24 -7.75
CA ARG A 91 -6.53 -16.65 -7.45
C ARG A 91 -5.34 -17.17 -8.25
N TYR A 92 -5.22 -16.79 -9.52
CA TYR A 92 -4.10 -17.22 -10.34
C TYR A 92 -2.78 -16.58 -9.87
N LEU A 93 -2.77 -15.27 -9.62
CA LEU A 93 -1.59 -14.57 -9.11
C LEU A 93 -1.10 -15.17 -7.80
N THR A 94 -2.01 -15.48 -6.87
CA THR A 94 -1.66 -15.97 -5.53
C THR A 94 -1.34 -17.46 -5.47
N PHE A 95 -2.09 -18.32 -6.18
CA PHE A 95 -1.93 -19.78 -6.07
C PHE A 95 -0.99 -20.36 -7.13
N ASN A 96 -0.95 -19.80 -8.33
CA ASN A 96 -0.12 -20.33 -9.42
C ASN A 96 1.25 -19.65 -9.48
N ILE A 97 1.33 -18.35 -9.16
CA ILE A 97 2.58 -17.57 -9.16
C ILE A 97 3.13 -17.45 -7.74
N GLY A 98 2.33 -16.96 -6.78
CA GLY A 98 2.71 -16.76 -5.38
C GLY A 98 3.38 -15.42 -5.11
N PRO A 99 4.31 -15.33 -4.13
CA PRO A 99 5.01 -14.11 -3.77
C PRO A 99 5.79 -13.53 -4.95
N ARG A 100 5.73 -12.21 -5.15
CA ARG A 100 6.22 -11.55 -6.38
C ARG A 100 7.27 -10.48 -6.11
N LEU A 101 8.20 -10.76 -5.17
CA LEU A 101 9.26 -9.81 -4.83
C LEU A 101 10.02 -9.36 -6.08
N SER A 102 10.34 -8.08 -6.18
CA SER A 102 11.03 -7.49 -7.33
C SER A 102 12.31 -8.26 -7.70
N GLY A 103 12.55 -8.40 -9.00
CA GLY A 103 13.68 -9.16 -9.52
C GLY A 103 13.53 -10.69 -9.41
N SER A 104 12.48 -11.22 -8.81
CA SER A 104 12.25 -12.66 -8.69
C SER A 104 11.68 -13.27 -9.98
N PRO A 105 11.86 -14.61 -10.18
CA PRO A 105 11.19 -15.32 -11.27
C PRO A 105 9.66 -15.24 -11.22
N GLN A 106 9.08 -15.14 -10.02
CA GLN A 106 7.65 -15.00 -9.83
C GLN A 106 7.15 -13.63 -10.30
N ALA A 107 7.86 -12.55 -9.98
CA ALA A 107 7.54 -11.21 -10.51
C ALA A 107 7.59 -11.21 -12.05
N ALA A 108 8.60 -11.82 -12.66
CA ALA A 108 8.68 -11.96 -14.11
C ALA A 108 7.51 -12.76 -14.69
N SER A 109 7.08 -13.85 -14.02
CA SER A 109 5.92 -14.65 -14.43
C SER A 109 4.61 -13.87 -14.32
N ALA A 110 4.49 -13.00 -13.30
CA ALA A 110 3.32 -12.15 -13.11
C ALA A 110 3.21 -11.07 -14.21
N VAL A 111 4.32 -10.46 -14.60
CA VAL A 111 4.39 -9.53 -15.75
C VAL A 111 3.85 -10.19 -17.02
N GLU A 112 4.34 -11.37 -17.37
CA GLU A 112 3.90 -12.09 -18.56
C GLU A 112 2.43 -12.49 -18.48
N TYR A 113 1.96 -12.94 -17.32
CA TYR A 113 0.58 -13.32 -17.10
C TYR A 113 -0.37 -12.13 -17.28
N VAL A 114 -0.13 -11.03 -16.58
CA VAL A 114 -0.98 -9.82 -16.65
C VAL A 114 -0.99 -9.26 -18.07
N ALA A 115 0.17 -9.19 -18.72
CA ALA A 115 0.28 -8.75 -20.11
C ALA A 115 -0.56 -9.63 -21.06
N ALA A 116 -0.53 -10.95 -20.86
CA ALA A 116 -1.33 -11.89 -21.68
C ALA A 116 -2.83 -11.69 -21.47
N GLN A 117 -3.28 -11.49 -20.19
CA GLN A 117 -4.68 -11.24 -19.89
C GLN A 117 -5.17 -9.92 -20.53
N MET A 118 -4.38 -8.84 -20.45
CA MET A 118 -4.73 -7.56 -21.05
C MET A 118 -4.80 -7.64 -22.61
N ARG A 119 -3.86 -8.37 -23.24
CA ARG A 119 -3.91 -8.62 -24.68
C ARG A 119 -5.17 -9.39 -25.09
N ALA A 120 -5.61 -10.35 -24.28
CA ALA A 120 -6.83 -11.12 -24.53
C ALA A 120 -8.10 -10.26 -24.50
N LEU A 121 -8.08 -9.15 -23.74
CA LEU A 121 -9.15 -8.13 -23.73
C LEU A 121 -9.04 -7.14 -24.91
N GLY A 122 -8.06 -7.31 -25.80
CA GLY A 122 -7.86 -6.43 -26.96
C GLY A 122 -7.23 -5.08 -26.61
N ALA A 123 -6.59 -4.94 -25.45
CA ALA A 123 -5.83 -3.74 -25.10
C ALA A 123 -4.47 -3.72 -25.81
N ASP A 124 -3.99 -2.51 -26.09
CA ASP A 124 -2.62 -2.26 -26.60
C ASP A 124 -1.64 -2.40 -25.44
N VAL A 125 -0.85 -3.50 -25.40
CA VAL A 125 0.02 -3.81 -24.28
C VAL A 125 1.48 -3.49 -24.57
N THR A 126 2.08 -2.67 -23.71
CA THR A 126 3.51 -2.35 -23.68
C THR A 126 4.13 -2.85 -22.36
N LEU A 127 5.30 -3.44 -22.43
CA LEU A 127 6.14 -3.73 -21.27
C LEU A 127 7.18 -2.62 -21.16
N GLU A 128 7.00 -1.74 -20.18
CA GLU A 128 7.92 -0.62 -19.93
C GLU A 128 9.01 -1.06 -18.95
N LYS A 129 10.24 -1.04 -19.42
CA LYS A 129 11.38 -1.58 -18.68
C LYS A 129 11.79 -0.69 -17.53
N ALA A 130 11.95 -1.27 -16.35
CA ALA A 130 12.54 -0.65 -15.17
C ALA A 130 13.73 -1.49 -14.64
N LYS A 131 14.67 -0.83 -13.96
CA LYS A 131 15.69 -1.48 -13.15
C LYS A 131 15.19 -1.54 -11.72
N VAL A 132 15.14 -2.75 -11.15
CA VAL A 132 14.58 -2.98 -9.82
C VAL A 132 15.59 -3.65 -8.90
N PRO A 133 15.55 -3.44 -7.59
CA PRO A 133 16.34 -4.18 -6.63
C PRO A 133 16.14 -5.69 -6.79
N HIS A 134 17.21 -6.44 -6.49
CA HIS A 134 17.15 -7.90 -6.45
C HIS A 134 17.73 -8.37 -5.12
N TRP A 135 16.86 -8.47 -4.14
CA TRP A 135 17.16 -8.95 -2.80
C TRP A 135 16.47 -10.29 -2.55
N VAL A 136 17.17 -11.21 -1.85
CA VAL A 136 16.67 -12.55 -1.52
C VAL A 136 16.84 -12.79 -0.02
N ARG A 137 15.78 -13.21 0.65
CA ARG A 137 15.68 -13.31 2.11
C ARG A 137 16.69 -14.27 2.75
N GLY A 138 16.76 -15.50 2.39
CA GLY A 138 17.65 -16.49 3.01
C GLY A 138 17.14 -17.08 4.33
N VAL A 139 18.08 -17.56 5.18
CA VAL A 139 17.78 -18.16 6.49
C VAL A 139 17.62 -17.08 7.55
N GLU A 140 16.64 -17.24 8.44
CA GLU A 140 16.30 -16.31 9.52
C GLU A 140 16.06 -17.09 10.81
N THR A 141 16.93 -16.91 11.78
CA THR A 141 16.75 -17.55 13.11
C THR A 141 17.18 -16.62 14.23
N ALA A 142 16.47 -16.70 15.35
CA ALA A 142 16.87 -16.06 16.58
C ALA A 142 16.53 -16.90 17.81
N GLN A 143 17.41 -16.89 18.80
CA GLN A 143 17.25 -17.60 20.06
C GLN A 143 17.78 -16.78 21.23
N LEU A 144 17.01 -16.71 22.32
CA LEU A 144 17.55 -16.32 23.61
C LEU A 144 18.50 -17.43 24.09
N VAL A 145 19.71 -17.03 24.45
CA VAL A 145 20.77 -17.91 24.95
C VAL A 145 21.12 -17.66 26.41
N GLU A 146 20.90 -16.43 26.91
CA GLU A 146 21.02 -16.07 28.32
C GLU A 146 19.92 -15.06 28.69
N TRP A 147 19.26 -15.28 29.83
CA TRP A 147 18.27 -14.35 30.40
C TRP A 147 18.06 -14.57 31.89
N PRO A 148 17.50 -13.61 32.64
CA PRO A 148 17.23 -13.75 34.07
C PRO A 148 16.33 -14.95 34.40
N ASN A 149 16.72 -15.74 35.40
CA ASN A 149 15.99 -16.95 35.85
C ASN A 149 15.84 -18.05 34.78
N GLN A 150 16.76 -18.10 33.80
CA GLN A 150 16.78 -19.14 32.77
C GLN A 150 16.91 -20.54 33.40
N THR A 151 16.12 -21.49 32.92
CA THR A 151 16.33 -22.92 33.23
C THR A 151 17.65 -23.37 32.59
N PRO A 152 18.60 -23.93 33.37
CA PRO A 152 19.92 -24.32 32.86
C PRO A 152 19.81 -25.28 31.65
N GLY A 153 20.61 -25.01 30.61
CA GLY A 153 20.69 -25.83 29.40
C GLY A 153 19.54 -25.62 28.41
N THR A 154 18.68 -24.62 28.61
CA THR A 154 17.58 -24.29 27.67
C THR A 154 17.92 -23.06 26.81
N THR A 155 17.30 -22.99 25.63
CA THR A 155 17.21 -21.81 24.78
C THR A 155 15.75 -21.52 24.48
N GLN A 156 15.43 -20.29 24.05
CA GLN A 156 14.05 -19.93 23.67
C GLN A 156 14.03 -19.28 22.29
N LYS A 157 13.22 -19.84 21.37
CA LYS A 157 13.04 -19.28 20.03
C LYS A 157 12.40 -17.90 20.10
N VAL A 158 12.98 -16.95 19.38
CA VAL A 158 12.38 -15.65 19.03
C VAL A 158 11.94 -15.69 17.58
N VAL A 159 10.69 -15.32 17.30
CA VAL A 159 10.13 -15.31 15.95
C VAL A 159 10.35 -13.94 15.35
N LEU A 160 10.98 -13.93 14.20
CA LEU A 160 11.31 -12.71 13.46
C LEU A 160 11.39 -12.97 11.95
N THR A 161 11.49 -11.91 11.19
CA THR A 161 11.82 -11.90 9.75
C THR A 161 12.77 -10.77 9.43
N ALA A 162 13.71 -10.96 8.48
CA ALA A 162 14.57 -9.88 8.02
C ALA A 162 13.73 -8.77 7.37
N LEU A 163 14.15 -7.54 7.57
CA LEU A 163 13.58 -6.41 6.83
C LEU A 163 14.13 -6.41 5.40
N GLY A 164 13.30 -5.97 4.45
CA GLY A 164 13.69 -5.82 3.06
C GLY A 164 14.94 -4.96 2.90
N GLY A 165 15.87 -5.40 2.05
CA GLY A 165 17.17 -4.75 1.88
C GLY A 165 18.19 -4.98 3.02
N SER A 166 17.83 -5.73 4.08
CA SER A 166 18.75 -6.05 5.19
C SER A 166 20.01 -6.74 4.69
N VAL A 167 21.15 -6.47 5.37
CA VAL A 167 22.40 -7.20 5.17
C VAL A 167 22.46 -8.44 6.05
N ALA A 168 23.30 -9.44 5.65
CA ALA A 168 23.51 -10.65 6.41
C ALA A 168 24.28 -10.42 7.72
N THR A 169 24.09 -11.32 8.68
CA THR A 169 25.02 -11.50 9.82
C THR A 169 26.34 -12.12 9.35
N PRO A 170 27.40 -12.07 10.15
CA PRO A 170 28.55 -12.98 9.96
C PRO A 170 28.11 -14.44 9.90
N ALA A 171 28.94 -15.32 9.31
CA ALA A 171 28.59 -16.73 9.09
C ALA A 171 28.18 -17.48 10.39
N ASP A 172 28.81 -17.15 11.50
CA ASP A 172 28.50 -17.73 12.83
C ASP A 172 27.34 -17.01 13.55
N GLY A 173 26.65 -16.10 12.87
CA GLY A 173 25.62 -15.25 13.46
C GLY A 173 26.20 -14.15 14.38
N ILE A 174 25.31 -13.50 15.11
CA ILE A 174 25.62 -12.49 16.13
C ILE A 174 25.07 -12.95 17.47
N THR A 175 25.93 -13.06 18.48
CA THR A 175 25.50 -13.28 19.87
C THR A 175 25.83 -12.05 20.67
N ALA A 176 24.82 -11.31 21.14
CA ALA A 176 25.02 -10.07 21.87
C ALA A 176 23.87 -9.77 22.85
N ASP A 177 24.14 -8.89 23.80
CA ASP A 177 23.14 -8.39 24.72
C ASP A 177 22.08 -7.56 23.95
N VAL A 178 20.83 -7.60 24.42
CA VAL A 178 19.72 -6.84 23.85
C VAL A 178 19.47 -5.58 24.69
N VAL A 179 19.40 -4.44 24.03
CA VAL A 179 18.94 -3.17 24.60
C VAL A 179 17.58 -2.83 24.00
N VAL A 180 16.58 -2.55 24.84
CA VAL A 180 15.22 -2.25 24.39
C VAL A 180 14.91 -0.79 24.65
N VAL A 181 14.40 -0.10 23.63
CA VAL A 181 13.87 1.26 23.71
C VAL A 181 12.52 1.34 22.98
N ASP A 182 11.64 2.22 23.40
CA ASP A 182 10.34 2.37 22.74
C ASP A 182 10.39 3.35 21.56
N ASN A 183 11.37 4.27 21.55
CA ASN A 183 11.47 5.30 20.52
C ASN A 183 12.88 5.93 20.44
N PHE A 184 13.09 6.77 19.42
CA PHE A 184 14.37 7.47 19.21
C PHE A 184 14.75 8.40 20.36
N ALA A 185 13.78 9.02 21.04
CA ALA A 185 14.07 9.90 22.18
C ALA A 185 14.62 9.11 23.38
N GLN A 186 14.09 7.92 23.66
CA GLN A 186 14.65 7.04 24.69
C GLN A 186 16.07 6.59 24.34
N LEU A 187 16.31 6.24 23.06
CA LEU A 187 17.68 5.91 22.61
C LEU A 187 18.64 7.07 22.84
N ALA A 188 18.24 8.28 22.45
CA ALA A 188 19.07 9.48 22.61
C ALA A 188 19.37 9.84 24.09
N ALA A 189 18.52 9.40 25.01
CA ALA A 189 18.69 9.61 26.44
C ALA A 189 19.61 8.57 27.10
N LEU A 190 20.00 7.49 26.42
CA LEU A 190 20.90 6.49 26.93
C LEU A 190 22.35 7.01 26.98
N PRO A 191 23.21 6.49 27.90
CA PRO A 191 24.65 6.72 27.85
C PRO A 191 25.22 6.33 26.46
N ALA A 192 26.23 7.07 26.02
CA ALA A 192 26.80 6.92 24.65
C ALA A 192 27.26 5.48 24.32
N ASP A 193 27.71 4.71 25.34
CA ASP A 193 28.17 3.33 25.13
C ASP A 193 27.13 2.26 25.46
N ALA A 194 25.91 2.66 25.81
CA ALA A 194 24.86 1.72 26.25
C ALA A 194 24.49 0.68 25.20
N VAL A 195 24.60 1.04 23.91
CA VAL A 195 24.19 0.23 22.76
C VAL A 195 25.38 -0.37 22.00
N ARG A 196 26.61 0.15 22.25
CA ARG A 196 27.79 -0.29 21.51
C ARG A 196 28.05 -1.79 21.64
N GLY A 197 28.13 -2.47 20.47
CA GLY A 197 28.33 -3.91 20.39
C GLY A 197 27.12 -4.76 20.80
N LYS A 198 25.95 -4.15 20.93
CA LYS A 198 24.70 -4.83 21.33
C LYS A 198 23.68 -4.87 20.19
N ILE A 199 22.66 -5.67 20.36
CA ILE A 199 21.46 -5.68 19.52
C ILE A 199 20.47 -4.65 20.08
N LEU A 200 20.04 -3.69 19.27
CA LEU A 200 19.04 -2.71 19.67
C LEU A 200 17.66 -3.16 19.24
N LEU A 201 16.67 -3.15 20.13
CA LEU A 201 15.26 -3.35 19.81
C LEU A 201 14.48 -2.05 19.97
N PHE A 202 13.87 -1.57 18.88
CA PHE A 202 12.82 -0.56 18.92
C PHE A 202 11.48 -1.24 19.18
N ASN A 203 10.86 -1.00 20.34
CA ASN A 203 9.61 -1.65 20.77
C ASN A 203 8.42 -0.69 20.71
N HIS A 204 8.29 0.09 19.63
CA HIS A 204 7.12 0.94 19.42
C HIS A 204 5.90 0.08 19.13
N LYS A 205 4.77 0.31 19.81
CA LYS A 205 3.55 -0.48 19.68
C LYS A 205 2.64 0.11 18.60
N PHE A 206 2.08 -0.75 17.76
CA PHE A 206 0.99 -0.37 16.85
C PHE A 206 -0.25 0.01 17.65
N ASP A 207 -0.89 1.12 17.29
CA ASP A 207 -2.08 1.62 17.96
C ASP A 207 -3.34 0.91 17.41
N LYS A 208 -3.71 -0.21 18.04
CA LYS A 208 -4.90 -1.00 17.65
C LYS A 208 -6.21 -0.26 17.91
N GLU A 209 -6.26 0.70 18.84
CA GLU A 209 -7.46 1.49 19.12
C GLU A 209 -7.70 2.50 18.01
N LEU A 210 -6.64 3.15 17.54
CA LEU A 210 -6.68 4.05 16.40
C LEU A 210 -7.08 3.30 15.11
N ALA A 211 -6.47 2.14 14.86
CA ALA A 211 -6.81 1.29 13.71
C ALA A 211 -8.28 0.83 13.75
N ALA A 212 -8.82 0.48 14.92
CA ALA A 212 -10.21 0.09 15.08
C ALA A 212 -11.21 1.23 14.77
N GLN A 213 -10.75 2.47 14.75
CA GLN A 213 -11.53 3.65 14.35
C GLN A 213 -11.50 3.93 12.84
N GLY A 214 -10.79 3.10 12.05
CA GLY A 214 -10.59 3.30 10.62
C GLY A 214 -9.30 4.04 10.25
N GLU A 215 -8.51 4.44 11.26
CA GLU A 215 -7.26 5.20 11.09
C GLU A 215 -6.03 4.26 11.05
N GLY A 216 -6.15 3.13 10.35
CA GLY A 216 -5.08 2.12 10.26
C GLY A 216 -3.78 2.67 9.68
N GLY A 217 -3.86 3.51 8.65
CA GLY A 217 -2.69 4.18 8.05
C GLY A 217 -1.95 5.08 9.03
N GLN A 218 -2.67 5.84 9.87
CA GLN A 218 -2.05 6.68 10.89
C GLN A 218 -1.36 5.84 11.98
N ALA A 219 -2.00 4.74 12.41
CA ALA A 219 -1.41 3.81 13.36
C ALA A 219 -0.11 3.18 12.82
N TYR A 220 -0.10 2.81 11.54
CA TYR A 220 1.06 2.28 10.84
C TYR A 220 2.18 3.31 10.70
N GLY A 221 1.87 4.54 10.29
CA GLY A 221 2.80 5.65 10.14
C GLY A 221 3.59 5.95 11.42
N GLY A 222 2.97 5.76 12.60
CA GLY A 222 3.65 5.90 13.90
C GLY A 222 4.77 4.90 14.13
N GLY A 223 4.68 3.70 13.55
CA GLY A 223 5.64 2.61 13.72
C GLY A 223 6.68 2.50 12.60
N VAL A 224 6.29 2.78 11.37
CA VAL A 224 7.11 2.56 10.16
C VAL A 224 8.45 3.31 10.18
N VAL A 225 8.51 4.45 10.87
CA VAL A 225 9.75 5.24 11.03
C VAL A 225 10.89 4.45 11.69
N TYR A 226 10.56 3.51 12.58
CA TYR A 226 11.57 2.65 13.24
C TYR A 226 12.03 1.53 12.31
N ARG A 227 11.19 1.08 11.41
CA ARG A 227 11.57 0.13 10.35
C ARG A 227 12.47 0.81 9.32
N GLY A 228 12.08 1.96 8.81
CA GLY A 228 12.83 2.69 7.79
C GLY A 228 14.15 3.26 8.29
N ALA A 229 14.14 4.11 9.32
CA ALA A 229 15.33 4.82 9.81
C ALA A 229 16.07 4.09 10.94
N GLY A 230 15.44 3.10 11.59
CA GLY A 230 16.01 2.40 12.75
C GLY A 230 17.41 1.84 12.53
N PRO A 231 17.69 1.14 11.42
CA PRO A 231 19.03 0.60 11.16
C PRO A 231 20.12 1.66 11.07
N ILE A 232 19.83 2.83 10.50
CA ILE A 232 20.79 3.94 10.42
C ILE A 232 21.07 4.48 11.83
N VAL A 233 20.01 4.75 12.60
CA VAL A 233 20.12 5.32 13.94
C VAL A 233 20.79 4.34 14.92
N ALA A 234 20.46 3.05 14.84
CA ALA A 234 21.08 1.99 15.61
C ALA A 234 22.59 1.84 15.32
N ALA A 235 22.96 1.87 14.02
CA ALA A 235 24.36 1.82 13.59
C ALA A 235 25.16 3.04 14.09
N GLN A 236 24.59 4.24 14.04
CA GLN A 236 25.18 5.46 14.60
C GLN A 236 25.44 5.34 16.12
N ALA A 237 24.55 4.66 16.85
CA ALA A 237 24.71 4.38 18.27
C ALA A 237 25.70 3.23 18.54
N GLY A 238 26.24 2.57 17.50
CA GLY A 238 27.22 1.49 17.62
C GLY A 238 26.61 0.10 17.85
N ALA A 239 25.33 -0.10 17.58
CA ALA A 239 24.69 -1.41 17.58
C ALA A 239 25.32 -2.33 16.52
N VAL A 240 25.31 -3.65 16.76
CA VAL A 240 25.78 -4.67 15.80
C VAL A 240 24.65 -5.27 14.99
N ALA A 241 23.41 -5.14 15.44
CA ALA A 241 22.18 -5.49 14.73
C ALA A 241 21.02 -4.66 15.31
N VAL A 242 19.95 -4.54 14.55
CA VAL A 242 18.72 -3.88 15.01
C VAL A 242 17.52 -4.82 14.84
N LEU A 243 16.68 -4.84 15.84
CA LEU A 243 15.35 -5.43 15.82
C LEU A 243 14.31 -4.32 15.90
N VAL A 244 13.22 -4.48 15.16
CA VAL A 244 12.07 -3.59 15.23
C VAL A 244 10.87 -4.44 15.60
N ARG A 245 10.08 -4.03 16.59
CA ARG A 245 8.77 -4.63 16.81
C ARG A 245 7.97 -4.54 15.51
N SER A 246 7.35 -5.63 15.08
CA SER A 246 6.46 -5.66 13.93
C SER A 246 5.51 -4.47 13.95
N VAL A 247 5.49 -3.67 12.87
CA VAL A 247 4.81 -2.36 12.84
C VAL A 247 3.32 -2.46 12.51
N GLY A 248 2.81 -3.68 12.23
CA GLY A 248 1.38 -3.94 12.02
C GLY A 248 0.65 -4.42 13.27
N GLY A 249 -0.66 -4.63 13.12
CA GLY A 249 -1.57 -5.07 14.19
C GLY A 249 -1.68 -6.59 14.37
N ALA A 250 -0.90 -7.39 13.64
CA ALA A 250 -0.96 -8.86 13.66
C ALA A 250 -0.74 -9.44 15.06
N ASP A 251 -1.50 -10.47 15.39
CA ASP A 251 -1.35 -11.33 16.57
C ASP A 251 -0.78 -12.70 16.17
N TYR A 252 -0.73 -13.65 17.09
CA TYR A 252 -0.30 -15.06 16.88
C TYR A 252 1.16 -15.20 16.47
N ARG A 253 2.03 -14.32 16.92
CA ARG A 253 3.47 -14.31 16.62
C ARG A 253 3.76 -14.27 15.13
N ILE A 254 3.01 -13.45 14.40
CA ILE A 254 3.21 -13.18 12.97
C ILE A 254 4.14 -11.98 12.81
N PRO A 255 5.33 -12.14 12.18
CA PRO A 255 6.24 -11.02 11.95
C PRO A 255 5.79 -10.21 10.73
N HIS A 256 6.10 -8.91 10.75
CA HIS A 256 5.74 -7.95 9.71
C HIS A 256 7.01 -7.40 9.06
N THR A 257 7.25 -7.69 7.79
CA THR A 257 8.41 -7.23 7.02
C THR A 257 8.22 -5.81 6.47
N GLY A 258 8.93 -5.47 5.45
CA GLY A 258 8.90 -4.23 4.66
C GLY A 258 10.28 -3.63 4.51
N MET A 259 10.43 -2.70 3.60
CA MET A 259 11.72 -2.10 3.24
C MET A 259 12.35 -1.34 4.40
N THR A 260 13.67 -1.47 4.56
CA THR A 260 14.48 -0.63 5.45
C THR A 260 15.46 0.24 4.66
N ALA A 261 15.86 1.36 5.26
CA ALA A 261 16.85 2.23 4.65
C ALA A 261 18.23 2.04 5.24
N TYR A 262 19.25 2.25 4.42
CA TYR A 262 20.63 2.36 4.82
C TYR A 262 21.25 3.68 4.35
N SER A 263 22.35 4.06 4.95
CA SER A 263 23.12 5.25 4.58
C SER A 263 24.57 4.88 4.34
N ASP A 264 25.18 5.42 3.32
CA ASP A 264 26.62 5.25 3.06
C ASP A 264 27.52 5.91 4.10
N LYS A 265 26.92 6.71 5.02
CA LYS A 265 27.65 7.38 6.10
C LYS A 265 27.88 6.51 7.34
N VAL A 266 27.23 5.34 7.40
CA VAL A 266 27.35 4.41 8.53
C VAL A 266 27.46 2.98 8.04
N THR A 267 28.12 2.12 8.84
CA THR A 267 28.17 0.68 8.53
C THR A 267 26.77 0.10 8.51
N LYS A 268 26.41 -0.62 7.44
CA LYS A 268 25.16 -1.36 7.38
C LYS A 268 25.20 -2.49 8.41
N ILE A 269 24.14 -2.61 9.20
CA ILE A 269 23.98 -3.67 10.20
C ILE A 269 22.75 -4.51 9.87
N PRO A 270 22.72 -5.81 10.24
CA PRO A 270 21.54 -6.66 10.06
C PRO A 270 20.31 -6.08 10.75
N ALA A 271 19.17 -6.14 10.07
CA ALA A 271 17.90 -5.58 10.51
C ALA A 271 16.77 -6.60 10.35
N ALA A 272 15.96 -6.80 11.40
CA ALA A 272 14.83 -7.71 11.37
C ALA A 272 13.63 -7.15 12.16
N ALA A 273 12.42 -7.54 11.74
CA ALA A 273 11.21 -7.33 12.52
C ALA A 273 10.96 -8.53 13.43
N VAL A 274 10.79 -8.28 14.72
CA VAL A 274 10.40 -9.28 15.72
C VAL A 274 8.90 -9.19 15.99
N THR A 275 8.25 -10.33 16.25
CA THR A 275 6.82 -10.35 16.54
C THR A 275 6.46 -9.50 17.76
N ALA A 276 5.23 -9.02 17.81
CA ALA A 276 4.76 -8.15 18.90
C ALA A 276 4.91 -8.82 20.27
N GLU A 277 4.58 -10.10 20.36
CA GLU A 277 4.64 -10.89 21.59
C GLU A 277 6.08 -11.15 22.03
N ASP A 278 6.99 -11.42 21.08
CA ASP A 278 8.40 -11.65 21.41
C ASP A 278 9.11 -10.34 21.75
N ALA A 279 8.71 -9.22 21.17
CA ALA A 279 9.20 -7.90 21.58
C ALA A 279 8.79 -7.55 23.02
N ASP A 280 7.54 -7.85 23.41
CA ASP A 280 7.08 -7.67 24.79
C ASP A 280 7.81 -8.62 25.76
N MET A 281 8.07 -9.88 25.36
CA MET A 281 8.88 -10.82 26.12
C MET A 281 10.32 -10.28 26.33
N LEU A 282 10.98 -9.84 25.27
CA LEU A 282 12.33 -9.27 25.35
C LEU A 282 12.38 -8.06 26.28
N LYS A 283 11.41 -7.16 26.20
CA LYS A 283 11.27 -6.00 27.08
C LYS A 283 11.11 -6.41 28.55
N TYR A 284 10.24 -7.39 28.81
CA TYR A 284 9.98 -7.92 30.15
C TYR A 284 11.25 -8.54 30.78
N LEU A 285 11.97 -9.35 30.00
CA LEU A 285 13.19 -10.01 30.48
C LEU A 285 14.32 -8.97 30.68
N ALA A 286 14.50 -8.04 29.76
CA ALA A 286 15.53 -7.00 29.86
C ALA A 286 15.33 -6.07 31.06
N ALA A 287 14.10 -5.89 31.54
CA ALA A 287 13.82 -5.14 32.77
C ALA A 287 14.27 -5.87 34.04
N GLN A 288 14.50 -7.20 33.99
CA GLN A 288 14.95 -7.99 35.13
C GLN A 288 16.47 -8.18 35.17
N GLY A 289 17.17 -7.98 34.05
CA GLY A 289 18.64 -8.12 33.97
C GLY A 289 19.11 -8.34 32.53
N PRO A 290 20.39 -8.66 32.31
CA PRO A 290 20.95 -8.89 30.99
C PRO A 290 20.22 -9.99 30.22
N VAL A 291 19.97 -9.74 28.94
CA VAL A 291 19.37 -10.68 28.00
C VAL A 291 20.29 -10.81 26.79
N LYS A 292 20.66 -12.03 26.41
CA LYS A 292 21.54 -12.29 25.25
C LYS A 292 20.79 -13.07 24.19
N LEU A 293 20.86 -12.58 22.96
CA LEU A 293 20.25 -13.18 21.77
C LEU A 293 21.33 -13.66 20.81
N HIS A 294 21.11 -14.83 20.23
CA HIS A 294 21.85 -15.29 19.05
C HIS A 294 20.97 -15.09 17.81
N LEU A 295 21.46 -14.35 16.82
CA LEU A 295 20.77 -13.96 15.60
C LEU A 295 21.53 -14.43 14.37
N THR A 296 20.86 -15.10 13.46
CA THR A 296 21.38 -15.46 12.12
C THR A 296 20.42 -14.96 11.05
N LEU A 297 20.91 -14.11 10.16
CA LEU A 297 20.23 -13.66 8.96
C LEU A 297 21.17 -13.85 7.77
N THR A 298 20.69 -14.43 6.69
CA THR A 298 21.52 -14.71 5.49
C THR A 298 20.90 -14.13 4.21
N PRO A 299 20.31 -12.92 4.22
CA PRO A 299 19.82 -12.33 2.99
C PRO A 299 20.98 -11.99 2.06
N GLN A 300 20.66 -11.91 0.76
CA GLN A 300 21.63 -11.57 -0.28
C GLN A 300 21.07 -10.49 -1.19
N SER A 301 21.86 -9.47 -1.47
CA SER A 301 21.57 -8.49 -2.52
C SER A 301 22.38 -8.84 -3.76
N PHE A 302 21.72 -8.91 -4.89
CA PHE A 302 22.29 -9.11 -6.21
C PHE A 302 22.34 -7.77 -6.98
N PRO A 303 23.01 -7.71 -8.15
CA PRO A 303 22.85 -6.56 -9.04
C PRO A 303 21.40 -6.37 -9.45
N ASP A 304 20.98 -5.10 -9.63
CA ASP A 304 19.63 -4.75 -10.04
C ASP A 304 19.19 -5.55 -11.27
N ALA A 305 18.00 -6.11 -11.21
CA ALA A 305 17.40 -6.89 -12.28
C ALA A 305 16.63 -6.00 -13.27
N ASP A 306 16.46 -6.50 -14.50
CA ASP A 306 15.51 -5.95 -15.44
C ASP A 306 14.11 -6.47 -15.11
N SER A 307 13.15 -5.57 -14.95
CA SER A 307 11.74 -5.89 -14.78
C SER A 307 10.88 -4.91 -15.57
N TYR A 308 9.56 -4.99 -15.49
CA TYR A 308 8.68 -4.21 -16.35
C TYR A 308 7.39 -3.80 -15.63
N ASN A 309 6.96 -2.53 -15.81
CA ASN A 309 5.57 -2.17 -15.68
C ASN A 309 4.78 -2.82 -16.81
N VAL A 310 3.57 -3.31 -16.53
CA VAL A 310 2.64 -3.74 -17.57
C VAL A 310 1.68 -2.60 -17.85
N ILE A 311 1.79 -1.99 -19.03
CA ILE A 311 0.91 -0.91 -19.49
C ILE A 311 -0.04 -1.48 -20.53
N ALA A 312 -1.35 -1.24 -20.35
CA ALA A 312 -2.37 -1.69 -21.30
C ALA A 312 -3.39 -0.59 -21.60
N ASP A 313 -3.41 -0.10 -22.83
CA ASP A 313 -4.25 0.99 -23.28
C ASP A 313 -5.53 0.46 -23.96
N ARG A 314 -6.69 0.86 -23.42
CA ARG A 314 -7.95 0.86 -24.16
C ARG A 314 -8.13 2.24 -24.78
N LYS A 315 -7.83 2.37 -26.06
CA LYS A 315 -7.80 3.65 -26.77
C LYS A 315 -9.15 4.36 -26.79
N GLY A 316 -9.10 5.67 -26.53
CA GLY A 316 -10.24 6.56 -26.64
C GLY A 316 -10.70 6.80 -28.08
N THR A 317 -11.98 7.15 -28.26
CA THR A 317 -12.60 7.35 -29.56
C THR A 317 -12.50 8.77 -30.10
N GLU A 318 -12.37 9.78 -29.21
CA GLU A 318 -12.34 11.20 -29.57
C GLU A 318 -10.98 11.86 -29.22
N HIS A 319 -10.40 11.49 -28.07
CA HIS A 319 -9.15 12.05 -27.54
C HIS A 319 -8.21 10.94 -27.12
N PRO A 320 -7.72 10.09 -28.05
CA PRO A 320 -6.86 8.95 -27.69
C PRO A 320 -5.51 9.35 -27.07
N GLU A 321 -5.07 10.60 -27.24
CA GLU A 321 -3.88 11.16 -26.61
C GLU A 321 -4.07 11.50 -25.12
N GLN A 322 -5.32 11.70 -24.67
CA GLN A 322 -5.62 11.97 -23.27
C GLN A 322 -5.80 10.65 -22.52
N VAL A 323 -5.10 10.55 -21.37
CA VAL A 323 -4.96 9.29 -20.65
C VAL A 323 -5.53 9.39 -19.25
N VAL A 324 -6.34 8.42 -18.87
CA VAL A 324 -6.77 8.13 -17.49
C VAL A 324 -6.04 6.87 -17.04
N VAL A 325 -5.22 6.98 -16.01
CA VAL A 325 -4.52 5.82 -15.42
C VAL A 325 -5.43 5.13 -14.41
N VAL A 326 -5.44 3.78 -14.44
CA VAL A 326 -6.00 2.90 -13.42
C VAL A 326 -4.95 1.87 -13.05
N SER A 327 -4.62 1.75 -11.77
CA SER A 327 -3.41 1.03 -11.39
C SER A 327 -3.45 0.36 -10.01
N GLY A 328 -2.47 -0.50 -9.80
CA GLY A 328 -2.02 -1.11 -8.56
C GLY A 328 -0.62 -1.67 -8.79
N HIS A 329 0.11 -2.05 -7.72
CA HIS A 329 1.46 -2.61 -7.90
C HIS A 329 1.47 -4.14 -7.98
N LEU A 330 2.32 -4.67 -8.85
CA LEU A 330 2.35 -6.10 -9.19
C LEU A 330 3.27 -6.92 -8.31
N ASP A 331 4.36 -6.32 -7.84
CA ASP A 331 5.24 -6.96 -6.87
C ASP A 331 4.55 -7.11 -5.50
N SER A 332 5.15 -7.87 -4.64
CA SER A 332 4.68 -8.09 -3.27
C SER A 332 5.81 -8.61 -2.40
N TRP A 333 5.71 -8.48 -1.09
CA TRP A 333 6.61 -9.16 -0.17
C TRP A 333 6.52 -10.69 -0.29
N ASP A 334 7.60 -11.35 0.09
CA ASP A 334 7.83 -12.79 -0.08
C ASP A 334 7.34 -13.66 1.09
N LEU A 335 6.75 -13.07 2.13
CA LEU A 335 6.25 -13.81 3.29
C LEU A 335 4.87 -14.42 3.06
N GLY A 336 3.97 -13.68 2.44
CA GLY A 336 2.64 -14.09 2.03
C GLY A 336 2.58 -14.42 0.53
N THR A 337 1.42 -14.28 -0.06
CA THR A 337 1.20 -14.44 -1.51
C THR A 337 0.84 -13.11 -2.20
N GLY A 338 0.88 -11.99 -1.48
CA GLY A 338 0.53 -10.68 -2.02
C GLY A 338 -0.90 -10.65 -2.53
N ALA A 339 -1.86 -11.06 -1.71
CA ALA A 339 -3.25 -11.12 -2.11
C ALA A 339 -3.94 -9.77 -1.91
N ILE A 340 -3.73 -9.15 -0.73
CA ILE A 340 -4.29 -7.84 -0.39
C ILE A 340 -3.33 -6.70 -0.70
N ASP A 341 -2.03 -7.00 -0.80
CA ASP A 341 -0.93 -6.06 -0.99
C ASP A 341 0.02 -6.58 -2.09
N ASP A 342 -0.15 -6.21 -3.39
CA ASP A 342 -1.32 -5.48 -3.92
C ASP A 342 -1.93 -6.26 -5.09
N GLY A 343 -1.99 -7.60 -4.99
CA GLY A 343 -2.70 -8.41 -5.99
C GLY A 343 -4.15 -7.95 -6.19
N ALA A 344 -4.82 -7.51 -5.10
CA ALA A 344 -6.20 -7.03 -5.15
C ALA A 344 -6.32 -5.75 -5.99
N GLY A 345 -5.47 -4.75 -5.77
CA GLY A 345 -5.49 -3.50 -6.56
C GLY A 345 -5.17 -3.73 -8.03
N VAL A 346 -4.21 -4.61 -8.34
CA VAL A 346 -3.94 -5.00 -9.72
C VAL A 346 -5.19 -5.56 -10.38
N VAL A 347 -5.88 -6.54 -9.76
CA VAL A 347 -7.00 -7.23 -10.43
C VAL A 347 -8.28 -6.39 -10.52
N VAL A 348 -8.54 -5.47 -9.56
CA VAL A 348 -9.67 -4.54 -9.69
C VAL A 348 -9.42 -3.50 -10.78
N SER A 349 -8.17 -3.11 -10.98
CA SER A 349 -7.73 -2.25 -12.09
C SER A 349 -7.81 -2.96 -13.44
N MET A 350 -7.44 -4.25 -13.51
CA MET A 350 -7.66 -5.11 -14.69
C MET A 350 -9.14 -5.22 -15.02
N GLN A 351 -9.99 -5.37 -14.01
CA GLN A 351 -11.44 -5.50 -14.20
C GLN A 351 -12.06 -4.21 -14.72
N ALA A 352 -11.49 -3.04 -14.47
CA ALA A 352 -11.95 -1.80 -15.09
C ALA A 352 -11.85 -1.86 -16.63
N ILE A 353 -10.76 -2.41 -17.17
CA ILE A 353 -10.61 -2.63 -18.63
C ILE A 353 -11.56 -3.72 -19.12
N GLU A 354 -11.69 -4.81 -18.35
CA GLU A 354 -12.57 -5.94 -18.70
C GLU A 354 -14.02 -5.50 -18.79
N LEU A 355 -14.56 -4.77 -17.81
CA LEU A 355 -15.94 -4.27 -17.82
C LEU A 355 -16.23 -3.35 -19.01
N LEU A 356 -15.30 -2.46 -19.37
CA LEU A 356 -15.42 -1.64 -20.57
C LEU A 356 -15.46 -2.52 -21.85
N HIS A 357 -14.69 -3.61 -21.87
CA HIS A 357 -14.70 -4.57 -22.98
C HIS A 357 -16.03 -5.36 -23.02
N GLN A 358 -16.42 -5.98 -21.91
CA GLN A 358 -17.62 -6.82 -21.78
C GLN A 358 -18.91 -6.04 -22.12
N LEU A 359 -19.02 -4.81 -21.64
CA LEU A 359 -20.18 -3.95 -21.86
C LEU A 359 -20.15 -3.22 -23.21
N ASN A 360 -19.12 -3.45 -24.04
CA ASN A 360 -18.87 -2.77 -25.31
C ASN A 360 -18.92 -1.24 -25.16
N ILE A 361 -18.29 -0.71 -24.08
CA ILE A 361 -18.18 0.72 -23.83
C ILE A 361 -16.87 1.25 -24.43
N HIS A 362 -16.98 2.33 -25.18
CA HIS A 362 -15.88 2.98 -25.88
C HIS A 362 -15.78 4.43 -25.39
N PRO A 363 -15.01 4.73 -24.33
CA PRO A 363 -14.91 6.08 -23.77
C PRO A 363 -14.21 7.03 -24.76
N LYS A 364 -14.38 8.33 -24.56
CA LYS A 364 -13.78 9.37 -25.40
C LYS A 364 -12.27 9.40 -25.32
N ARG A 365 -11.72 9.12 -24.13
CA ARG A 365 -10.29 9.19 -23.80
C ARG A 365 -9.74 7.78 -23.52
N THR A 366 -8.45 7.63 -23.64
CA THR A 366 -7.78 6.35 -23.36
C THR A 366 -7.84 6.04 -21.87
N VAL A 367 -8.27 4.81 -21.53
CA VAL A 367 -8.08 4.24 -20.20
C VAL A 367 -6.83 3.37 -20.24
N ARG A 368 -5.85 3.72 -19.45
CA ARG A 368 -4.55 3.05 -19.32
C ARG A 368 -4.50 2.28 -18.01
N PHE A 369 -4.51 0.97 -18.10
CA PHE A 369 -4.15 0.12 -16.98
C PHE A 369 -2.64 0.09 -16.81
N ILE A 370 -2.16 0.19 -15.57
CA ILE A 370 -0.75 -0.02 -15.22
C ILE A 370 -0.67 -0.97 -14.03
N ALA A 371 0.08 -2.06 -14.18
CA ALA A 371 0.56 -2.84 -13.06
C ALA A 371 2.02 -2.40 -12.80
N TRP A 372 2.21 -1.65 -11.72
CA TRP A 372 3.51 -1.11 -11.35
C TRP A 372 4.44 -2.20 -10.84
N MET A 373 5.74 -1.99 -10.99
CA MET A 373 6.75 -2.93 -10.51
C MET A 373 7.69 -2.25 -9.53
N SER A 374 7.95 -2.93 -8.40
CA SER A 374 8.91 -2.48 -7.39
C SER A 374 8.40 -1.32 -6.51
N GLU A 375 7.10 -1.27 -6.23
CA GLU A 375 6.55 -0.35 -5.23
C GLU A 375 7.22 -0.62 -3.88
N GLU A 376 7.19 -1.87 -3.41
CA GLU A 376 7.63 -2.39 -2.12
C GLU A 376 9.11 -2.12 -1.81
N GLU A 377 9.94 -1.97 -2.84
CA GLU A 377 11.38 -1.83 -2.69
C GLU A 377 11.91 -0.47 -3.15
N GLY A 378 11.03 0.49 -3.52
CA GLY A 378 11.43 1.88 -3.81
C GLY A 378 10.76 2.56 -4.99
N SER A 379 9.67 1.98 -5.54
CA SER A 379 8.85 2.54 -6.62
C SER A 379 9.62 2.82 -7.91
N GLU A 380 10.60 1.95 -8.25
CA GLU A 380 11.45 2.14 -9.44
C GLU A 380 10.65 2.11 -10.74
N GLY A 381 9.57 1.31 -10.79
CA GLY A 381 8.67 1.28 -11.95
C GLY A 381 7.96 2.60 -12.16
N ALA A 382 7.39 3.16 -11.11
CA ALA A 382 6.74 4.48 -11.14
C ALA A 382 7.74 5.60 -11.48
N ALA A 383 8.92 5.56 -10.88
CA ALA A 383 9.99 6.52 -11.17
C ALA A 383 10.43 6.47 -12.64
N GLN A 384 10.54 5.26 -13.23
CA GLN A 384 10.87 5.09 -14.64
C GLN A 384 9.76 5.64 -15.55
N TYR A 385 8.50 5.34 -15.23
CA TYR A 385 7.33 5.87 -15.95
C TYR A 385 7.37 7.41 -15.99
N MET A 386 7.66 8.06 -14.87
CA MET A 386 7.76 9.53 -14.80
C MET A 386 8.90 10.10 -15.66
N ILE A 387 9.97 9.33 -15.87
CA ILE A 387 11.08 9.71 -16.77
C ILE A 387 10.62 9.60 -18.22
N ASP A 388 10.05 8.45 -18.61
CA ASP A 388 9.70 8.13 -19.98
C ASP A 388 8.52 8.95 -20.49
N HIS A 389 7.55 9.28 -19.60
CA HIS A 389 6.35 10.07 -19.90
C HIS A 389 6.42 11.56 -19.53
N LYS A 390 7.61 12.06 -19.22
CA LYS A 390 7.79 13.50 -18.88
C LYS A 390 7.30 14.42 -19.99
N GLY A 391 7.42 13.99 -21.25
CA GLY A 391 7.06 14.80 -22.42
C GLY A 391 5.56 14.89 -22.68
N ASP A 392 4.78 13.91 -22.23
CA ASP A 392 3.34 13.80 -22.41
C ASP A 392 2.54 13.86 -21.09
N ALA A 393 3.18 14.25 -20.01
CA ALA A 393 2.56 14.38 -18.69
C ALA A 393 1.30 15.27 -18.70
N ALA A 394 1.22 16.28 -19.55
CA ALA A 394 0.05 17.14 -19.72
C ALA A 394 -1.17 16.37 -20.27
N ASN A 395 -0.96 15.25 -20.91
CA ASN A 395 -2.01 14.39 -21.45
C ASN A 395 -2.64 13.47 -20.41
N HIS A 396 -2.00 13.28 -19.26
CA HIS A 396 -2.59 12.55 -18.13
C HIS A 396 -3.65 13.42 -17.48
N ILE A 397 -4.92 13.02 -17.57
CA ILE A 397 -6.06 13.82 -17.11
C ILE A 397 -6.65 13.34 -15.79
N GLY A 398 -6.26 12.16 -15.34
CA GLY A 398 -6.61 11.57 -14.05
C GLY A 398 -5.80 10.32 -13.80
N ALA A 399 -5.53 10.01 -12.54
CA ALA A 399 -4.86 8.79 -12.11
C ALA A 399 -5.59 8.18 -10.92
N ILE A 400 -5.77 6.86 -10.95
CA ILE A 400 -6.47 6.11 -9.90
C ILE A 400 -5.56 4.96 -9.50
N GLU A 401 -5.33 4.79 -8.20
CA GLU A 401 -4.59 3.66 -7.64
C GLU A 401 -5.40 2.99 -6.54
N SER A 402 -5.33 1.66 -6.46
CA SER A 402 -5.92 0.87 -5.38
C SER A 402 -4.80 0.11 -4.70
N ASP A 403 -4.44 0.50 -3.47
CA ASP A 403 -3.32 -0.04 -2.70
C ASP A 403 -3.55 0.08 -1.18
N LEU A 404 -4.79 -0.21 -0.73
CA LEU A 404 -5.14 -0.28 0.70
C LEU A 404 -5.93 -1.55 1.01
N GLY A 405 -5.63 -2.63 0.24
CA GLY A 405 -6.28 -3.92 0.40
C GLY A 405 -7.57 -4.07 -0.40
N SER A 406 -8.49 -4.89 0.11
CA SER A 406 -9.71 -5.27 -0.62
C SER A 406 -10.97 -5.32 0.25
N ASP A 407 -10.94 -4.71 1.44
CA ASP A 407 -12.13 -4.62 2.27
C ASP A 407 -13.17 -3.66 1.67
N HIS A 408 -14.35 -3.59 2.28
CA HIS A 408 -15.48 -2.81 1.78
C HIS A 408 -15.08 -1.35 1.48
N PRO A 409 -15.25 -0.86 0.23
CA PRO A 409 -15.01 0.54 -0.08
C PRO A 409 -16.16 1.41 0.47
N THR A 410 -15.82 2.48 1.17
CA THR A 410 -16.79 3.44 1.73
C THR A 410 -16.89 4.73 0.92
N GLY A 411 -15.97 4.94 -0.03
CA GLY A 411 -15.93 6.15 -0.83
C GLY A 411 -14.72 6.28 -1.74
N ILE A 412 -14.40 7.53 -2.03
CA ILE A 412 -13.32 7.92 -2.93
C ILE A 412 -12.44 8.96 -2.23
N TYR A 413 -11.14 8.66 -2.08
CA TYR A 413 -10.11 9.67 -1.85
C TYR A 413 -9.84 10.44 -3.14
N TYR A 414 -9.63 11.76 -3.03
CA TYR A 414 -9.22 12.56 -4.17
C TYR A 414 -8.19 13.63 -3.77
N ALA A 415 -7.16 13.79 -4.59
CA ALA A 415 -6.20 14.90 -4.52
C ALA A 415 -6.43 15.85 -5.68
N GLY A 416 -6.63 17.14 -5.35
CA GLY A 416 -6.88 18.19 -6.34
C GLY A 416 -7.53 19.42 -5.74
N LYS A 417 -8.04 20.30 -6.60
CA LYS A 417 -8.74 21.51 -6.16
C LYS A 417 -10.10 21.16 -5.53
N PRO A 418 -10.63 22.01 -4.63
CA PRO A 418 -11.95 21.80 -4.01
C PRO A 418 -13.11 21.55 -5.00
N ALA A 419 -13.05 22.17 -6.18
CA ALA A 419 -14.05 21.98 -7.25
C ALA A 419 -14.12 20.51 -7.75
N LEU A 420 -13.06 19.70 -7.51
CA LEU A 420 -13.05 18.29 -7.87
C LEU A 420 -14.06 17.48 -7.05
N GLY A 421 -14.24 17.79 -5.76
CA GLY A 421 -15.25 17.16 -4.93
C GLY A 421 -16.68 17.42 -5.45
N ASP A 422 -16.98 18.63 -5.89
CA ASP A 422 -18.28 18.95 -6.50
C ASP A 422 -18.47 18.24 -7.85
N TRP A 423 -17.41 18.11 -8.65
CA TRP A 423 -17.42 17.39 -9.91
C TRP A 423 -17.66 15.88 -9.72
N LEU A 424 -17.10 15.28 -8.65
CA LEU A 424 -17.26 13.87 -8.29
C LEU A 424 -18.62 13.53 -7.68
N ARG A 425 -19.34 14.48 -7.09
CA ARG A 425 -20.58 14.22 -6.35
C ARG A 425 -21.61 13.39 -7.10
N PRO A 426 -21.90 13.62 -8.39
CA PRO A 426 -22.80 12.76 -9.16
C PRO A 426 -22.26 11.35 -9.38
N VAL A 427 -20.93 11.20 -9.52
CA VAL A 427 -20.23 9.90 -9.66
C VAL A 427 -20.36 9.10 -8.36
N ALA A 428 -20.08 9.73 -7.22
CA ALA A 428 -20.27 9.13 -5.89
C ALA A 428 -21.73 8.71 -5.67
N GLY A 429 -22.69 9.54 -6.12
CA GLY A 429 -24.11 9.19 -6.07
C GLY A 429 -24.49 7.91 -6.84
N VAL A 430 -23.72 7.55 -7.90
CA VAL A 430 -23.89 6.24 -8.55
C VAL A 430 -23.42 5.10 -7.65
N LEU A 431 -22.39 5.33 -6.84
CA LEU A 431 -21.80 4.33 -5.92
C LEU A 431 -22.56 4.17 -4.59
N ASP A 432 -23.55 5.05 -4.29
CA ASP A 432 -24.44 4.91 -3.13
C ASP A 432 -25.10 3.52 -3.05
N GLY A 433 -25.39 2.90 -4.21
CA GLY A 433 -25.97 1.55 -4.29
C GLY A 433 -25.10 0.42 -3.71
N ILE A 434 -23.80 0.66 -3.50
CA ILE A 434 -22.86 -0.27 -2.89
C ILE A 434 -22.24 0.29 -1.59
N GLY A 435 -22.69 1.46 -1.11
CA GLY A 435 -22.21 2.09 0.12
C GLY A 435 -20.86 2.81 -0.01
N ALA A 436 -20.46 3.19 -1.24
CA ALA A 436 -19.17 3.81 -1.55
C ALA A 436 -19.30 5.28 -2.02
N GLU A 437 -20.23 6.05 -1.44
CA GLU A 437 -20.56 7.41 -1.85
C GLU A 437 -19.79 8.51 -1.11
N THR A 438 -18.98 8.18 -0.12
CA THR A 438 -18.19 9.20 0.62
C THR A 438 -17.11 9.81 -0.27
N LEU A 439 -16.91 11.11 -0.14
CA LEU A 439 -15.83 11.83 -0.82
C LEU A 439 -14.91 12.47 0.22
N GLU A 440 -13.63 12.10 0.18
CA GLU A 440 -12.63 12.61 1.09
C GLU A 440 -11.47 13.25 0.34
N ALA A 441 -11.16 14.50 0.67
CA ALA A 441 -9.98 15.16 0.14
C ALA A 441 -8.73 14.63 0.87
N SER A 442 -7.79 14.06 0.12
CA SER A 442 -6.53 13.55 0.63
C SER A 442 -5.38 14.05 -0.25
N PRO A 443 -4.25 14.48 0.31
CA PRO A 443 -3.07 14.79 -0.49
C PRO A 443 -2.40 13.53 -1.07
N GLU A 444 -2.73 12.36 -0.55
CA GLU A 444 -2.13 11.06 -0.87
C GLU A 444 -3.24 10.12 -1.35
N THR A 445 -3.10 9.60 -2.56
CA THR A 445 -4.06 8.74 -3.24
C THR A 445 -3.40 7.52 -3.87
N GLY A 446 -2.10 7.31 -3.65
CA GLY A 446 -1.30 6.19 -4.12
C GLY A 446 0.17 6.57 -4.26
N GLU A 447 1.05 5.64 -3.93
CA GLU A 447 2.51 5.85 -3.96
C GLU A 447 3.02 5.92 -5.40
N ASP A 448 2.59 5.00 -6.27
CA ASP A 448 3.08 4.91 -7.65
C ASP A 448 2.56 6.07 -8.54
N ILE A 449 1.38 6.63 -8.23
CA ILE A 449 0.85 7.79 -8.95
C ILE A 449 1.24 9.14 -8.31
N ALA A 450 2.02 9.12 -7.22
CA ALA A 450 2.42 10.36 -6.52
C ALA A 450 3.14 11.35 -7.44
N GLY A 451 3.98 10.87 -8.36
CA GLY A 451 4.66 11.72 -9.35
C GLY A 451 3.69 12.43 -10.30
N LEU A 452 2.58 11.79 -10.70
CA LEU A 452 1.52 12.43 -11.50
C LEU A 452 0.77 13.47 -10.67
N THR A 453 0.47 13.15 -9.41
CA THR A 453 -0.19 14.06 -8.45
C THR A 453 0.65 15.32 -8.22
N GLU A 454 1.96 15.18 -8.02
CA GLU A 454 2.91 16.30 -7.89
C GLU A 454 2.92 17.23 -9.12
N MET A 455 2.64 16.69 -10.32
CA MET A 455 2.50 17.47 -11.55
C MET A 455 1.10 18.08 -11.73
N GLY A 456 0.21 17.93 -10.77
CA GLY A 456 -1.14 18.50 -10.77
C GLY A 456 -2.15 17.67 -11.58
N VAL A 457 -1.89 16.40 -11.83
CA VAL A 457 -2.90 15.46 -12.33
C VAL A 457 -3.86 15.13 -11.19
N PRO A 458 -5.18 15.31 -11.35
CA PRO A 458 -6.15 14.88 -10.36
C PRO A 458 -5.98 13.37 -10.08
N SER A 459 -5.86 12.99 -8.83
CA SER A 459 -5.62 11.60 -8.47
C SER A 459 -6.63 11.10 -7.44
N PHE A 460 -6.88 9.80 -7.44
CA PHE A 460 -7.96 9.17 -6.72
C PHE A 460 -7.56 7.79 -6.20
N ALA A 461 -8.24 7.36 -5.12
CA ALA A 461 -8.18 5.99 -4.62
C ALA A 461 -9.53 5.59 -4.04
N PRO A 462 -9.89 4.28 -4.02
CA PRO A 462 -10.97 3.82 -3.16
C PRO A 462 -10.65 4.08 -1.69
N VAL A 463 -11.64 4.48 -0.89
CA VAL A 463 -11.54 4.51 0.57
C VAL A 463 -11.94 3.13 1.07
N GLN A 464 -10.99 2.24 1.30
CA GLN A 464 -11.25 0.92 1.85
C GLN A 464 -11.31 0.94 3.38
N ASP A 465 -12.04 0.01 3.97
CA ASP A 465 -12.05 -0.21 5.41
C ASP A 465 -10.67 -0.75 5.87
N SER A 466 -9.84 0.11 6.43
CA SER A 466 -8.46 -0.21 6.81
C SER A 466 -8.31 -0.82 8.21
N ARG A 467 -9.42 -1.11 8.93
CA ARG A 467 -9.37 -1.58 10.34
C ARG A 467 -8.58 -2.87 10.52
N PHE A 468 -8.55 -3.74 9.52
CA PHE A 468 -7.86 -5.02 9.56
C PHE A 468 -6.71 -5.16 8.57
N TYR A 469 -6.54 -4.24 7.63
CA TYR A 469 -5.52 -4.27 6.59
C TYR A 469 -4.12 -4.53 7.18
N PHE A 470 -3.70 -3.73 8.17
CA PHE A 470 -2.38 -3.83 8.79
C PHE A 470 -2.21 -5.04 9.73
N ASN A 471 -3.19 -5.93 9.83
CA ASN A 471 -3.04 -7.24 10.46
C ASN A 471 -2.47 -8.28 9.49
N TYR A 472 -2.60 -8.04 8.18
CA TYR A 472 -2.21 -8.96 7.10
C TYR A 472 -1.09 -8.41 6.23
N HIS A 473 -1.15 -7.13 5.89
CA HIS A 473 -0.18 -6.37 5.09
C HIS A 473 1.26 -6.67 5.54
N HIS A 474 2.15 -7.00 4.59
CA HIS A 474 3.57 -7.33 4.82
C HIS A 474 3.82 -8.53 5.76
N THR A 475 2.88 -9.46 5.86
CA THR A 475 3.00 -10.63 6.75
C THR A 475 2.78 -11.94 6.00
N PRO A 476 3.13 -13.10 6.61
CA PRO A 476 2.76 -14.42 6.05
C PRO A 476 1.24 -14.65 5.93
N ALA A 477 0.42 -13.78 6.54
CA ALA A 477 -1.03 -13.88 6.50
C ALA A 477 -1.66 -13.13 5.31
N ASP A 478 -0.88 -12.43 4.49
CA ASP A 478 -1.36 -11.85 3.23
C ASP A 478 -1.59 -12.96 2.20
N THR A 479 -2.78 -13.53 2.24
CA THR A 479 -3.17 -14.71 1.47
C THR A 479 -4.60 -14.59 0.94
N PHE A 480 -4.90 -15.33 -0.13
CA PHE A 480 -6.17 -15.27 -0.85
C PHE A 480 -7.43 -15.40 0.03
N ASP A 481 -7.36 -16.15 1.13
CA ASP A 481 -8.49 -16.35 2.06
C ASP A 481 -8.84 -15.09 2.89
N LYS A 482 -8.06 -14.03 2.80
CA LYS A 482 -8.34 -12.73 3.43
C LYS A 482 -9.21 -11.82 2.55
N VAL A 483 -9.39 -12.18 1.28
CA VAL A 483 -10.15 -11.39 0.31
C VAL A 483 -11.62 -11.85 0.30
N ASP A 484 -12.53 -10.95 0.64
CA ASP A 484 -13.97 -11.17 0.47
C ASP A 484 -14.34 -10.91 -1.01
N PRO A 485 -14.91 -11.90 -1.73
CA PRO A 485 -15.26 -11.74 -3.14
C PRO A 485 -16.25 -10.59 -3.40
N LYS A 486 -17.15 -10.33 -2.45
CA LYS A 486 -18.11 -9.24 -2.58
C LYS A 486 -17.41 -7.88 -2.49
N HIS A 487 -16.54 -7.69 -1.50
CA HIS A 487 -15.80 -6.45 -1.33
C HIS A 487 -14.82 -6.21 -2.49
N LEU A 488 -14.18 -7.27 -3.00
CA LEU A 488 -13.33 -7.17 -4.20
C LEU A 488 -14.13 -6.64 -5.42
N ASN A 489 -15.35 -7.17 -5.63
CA ASN A 489 -16.22 -6.69 -6.70
C ASN A 489 -16.71 -5.25 -6.48
N GLU A 490 -16.94 -4.84 -5.24
CA GLU A 490 -17.27 -3.46 -4.89
C GLU A 490 -16.10 -2.50 -5.19
N ASN A 491 -14.86 -2.87 -4.86
CA ASN A 491 -13.67 -2.11 -5.24
C ASN A 491 -13.50 -2.02 -6.76
N ALA A 492 -13.70 -3.12 -7.48
CA ALA A 492 -13.67 -3.12 -8.93
C ALA A 492 -14.75 -2.19 -9.55
N ALA A 493 -15.93 -2.11 -8.92
CA ALA A 493 -16.96 -1.17 -9.33
C ALA A 493 -16.53 0.29 -9.15
N VAL A 494 -15.90 0.63 -8.01
CA VAL A 494 -15.35 1.98 -7.76
C VAL A 494 -14.31 2.35 -8.82
N MET A 495 -13.33 1.45 -9.05
CA MET A 495 -12.26 1.67 -10.05
C MET A 495 -12.82 1.87 -11.46
N ALA A 496 -13.72 1.01 -11.90
CA ALA A 496 -14.28 1.05 -13.25
C ALA A 496 -15.21 2.26 -13.48
N VAL A 497 -16.02 2.63 -12.47
CA VAL A 497 -16.90 3.81 -12.54
C VAL A 497 -16.07 5.09 -12.61
N LEU A 498 -15.02 5.22 -11.77
CA LEU A 498 -14.10 6.37 -11.81
C LEU A 498 -13.36 6.46 -13.14
N ALA A 499 -12.81 5.32 -13.64
CA ALA A 499 -12.12 5.27 -14.90
C ALA A 499 -13.01 5.74 -16.07
N TYR A 500 -14.25 5.25 -16.12
CA TYR A 500 -15.23 5.67 -17.13
C TYR A 500 -15.60 7.14 -16.95
N ALA A 501 -15.87 7.59 -15.73
CA ALA A 501 -16.23 8.98 -15.47
C ALA A 501 -15.14 9.94 -15.97
N LEU A 502 -13.88 9.71 -15.65
CA LEU A 502 -12.76 10.52 -16.12
C LEU A 502 -12.59 10.45 -17.64
N ALA A 503 -12.72 9.23 -18.22
CA ALA A 503 -12.46 9.02 -19.64
C ALA A 503 -13.60 9.47 -20.57
N ASP A 504 -14.85 9.53 -20.08
CA ASP A 504 -16.03 9.86 -20.93
C ASP A 504 -16.68 11.19 -20.60
N SER A 505 -16.21 11.91 -19.57
CA SER A 505 -16.74 13.25 -19.21
C SER A 505 -16.69 14.24 -20.37
N GLY A 506 -17.68 15.14 -20.43
CA GLY A 506 -17.69 16.23 -21.42
C GLY A 506 -16.56 17.22 -21.21
N GLU A 507 -16.22 17.50 -19.95
CA GLU A 507 -15.13 18.37 -19.51
C GLU A 507 -14.13 17.55 -18.69
N VAL A 508 -12.85 17.86 -18.79
CA VAL A 508 -11.83 17.22 -17.95
C VAL A 508 -12.05 17.58 -16.48
N ALA A 509 -11.70 16.67 -15.58
CA ALA A 509 -11.77 16.90 -14.14
C ALA A 509 -10.98 18.16 -13.75
N PRO A 510 -11.47 18.99 -12.80
CA PRO A 510 -10.79 20.20 -12.36
C PRO A 510 -9.39 19.90 -11.81
N ARG A 511 -8.38 20.60 -12.37
CA ARG A 511 -6.97 20.51 -11.95
C ARG A 511 -6.60 21.60 -10.96
#